data_b54d44b25695a59578e195a1e9f19dcc
#
_entry.id   b54d44b25695a59578e195a1e9f19dcc
#
_cell.length_a   1.000
_cell.length_b   1.000
_cell.length_c   1.000
_cell.angle_alpha   90.00
_cell.angle_beta   90.00
_cell.angle_gamma   90.00
#
_symmetry.space_group_name_H-M   'P 1'
#
loop_
_entity.id
_entity.type
_entity.pdbx_description
1 polymer ?
#
loop_
_entity_poly.entity_id
_entity_poly.type
_entity_poly.pdbx_seq_one_letter_code
_entity_poly.pdbx_strand_id
1 'polypeptide(L)'
;SKQGVCIPKKDILRYLVTYKRENRRNLFGYIADQTPKTENIHLWLPFLNHDTPVFTGAERIMQKMDNAVFYVDMRRECRGKYTCTFKLITDTPAQCGQNEITKRFFVMLEESIRNQPECYLWSHNRWKRANLNKDNNNSIDQNNNQGNSKYSNDQSPQL
;
A
#
# COMPACT_ATOMS: atom_id res chain seq x y z
N SER A 1 32.95 0.98 9.23
CA SER A 1 31.67 1.48 8.72
C SER A 1 30.56 0.74 9.46
N LYS A 2 29.63 1.46 10.09
CA LYS A 2 28.48 0.85 10.75
C LYS A 2 27.54 0.32 9.66
N GLN A 3 27.52 -0.99 9.51
CA GLN A 3 26.60 -1.67 8.60
C GLN A 3 25.15 -1.51 9.08
N GLY A 4 24.20 -1.52 8.14
CA GLY A 4 22.78 -1.53 8.47
C GLY A 4 22.40 -2.72 9.35
N VAL A 5 21.39 -2.55 10.21
CA VAL A 5 20.89 -3.59 11.11
C VAL A 5 19.59 -4.16 10.54
N CYS A 6 19.55 -5.48 10.34
CA CYS A 6 18.31 -6.18 10.02
C CYS A 6 17.49 -6.42 11.29
N ILE A 7 16.30 -5.84 11.37
CA ILE A 7 15.42 -5.94 12.53
C ILE A 7 14.25 -6.87 12.17
N PRO A 8 13.96 -7.91 12.98
CA PRO A 8 12.78 -8.74 12.78
C PRO A 8 11.49 -7.91 12.79
N LYS A 9 10.53 -8.23 11.88
CA LYS A 9 9.28 -7.47 11.74
C LYS A 9 8.52 -7.28 13.07
N LYS A 10 8.53 -8.29 13.95
CA LYS A 10 7.88 -8.24 15.27
C LYS A 10 8.49 -7.20 16.23
N ASP A 11 9.77 -6.86 16.05
CA ASP A 11 10.50 -5.98 16.95
C ASP A 11 10.63 -4.55 16.41
N ILE A 12 10.24 -4.31 15.14
CA ILE A 12 10.47 -3.02 14.45
C ILE A 12 9.91 -1.83 15.24
N LEU A 13 8.70 -1.95 15.78
CA LEU A 13 8.06 -0.86 16.53
C LEU A 13 8.85 -0.50 17.79
N ARG A 14 9.39 -1.48 18.50
CA ARG A 14 10.20 -1.26 19.72
C ARG A 14 11.47 -0.48 19.36
N TYR A 15 12.17 -0.87 18.29
CA TYR A 15 13.37 -0.16 17.85
C TYR A 15 13.05 1.27 17.40
N LEU A 16 11.98 1.47 16.64
CA LEU A 16 11.55 2.80 16.18
C LEU A 16 11.29 3.74 17.35
N VAL A 17 10.49 3.29 18.34
CA VAL A 17 10.17 4.07 19.54
C VAL A 17 11.44 4.41 20.34
N THR A 18 12.36 3.43 20.49
CA THR A 18 13.63 3.64 21.18
C THR A 18 14.46 4.70 20.48
N TYR A 19 14.64 4.60 19.16
CA TYR A 19 15.43 5.57 18.39
C TYR A 19 14.81 6.97 18.40
N LYS A 20 13.48 7.09 18.36
CA LYS A 20 12.79 8.37 18.49
C LYS A 20 13.05 9.00 19.87
N ARG A 21 12.93 8.20 20.95
CA ARG A 21 13.19 8.67 22.32
C ARG A 21 14.64 9.12 22.53
N GLU A 22 15.59 8.41 21.91
CA GLU A 22 17.01 8.73 21.99
C GLU A 22 17.43 9.86 21.01
N ASN A 23 16.51 10.44 20.26
CA ASN A 23 16.76 11.44 19.22
C ASN A 23 17.87 11.02 18.23
N ARG A 24 17.94 9.71 17.92
CA ARG A 24 18.93 9.16 17.00
C ARG A 24 18.49 9.35 15.56
N ARG A 25 19.41 9.89 14.74
CA ARG A 25 19.20 9.91 13.28
C ARG A 25 19.19 8.48 12.75
N ASN A 26 18.17 8.15 11.98
CA ASN A 26 17.98 6.81 11.43
C ASN A 26 17.33 6.87 10.05
N LEU A 27 17.51 5.81 9.28
CA LEU A 27 16.86 5.58 8.00
C LEU A 27 16.22 4.19 8.03
N PHE A 28 14.94 4.11 7.70
CA PHE A 28 14.20 2.85 7.64
C PHE A 28 13.75 2.57 6.21
N GLY A 29 14.07 1.37 5.71
CA GLY A 29 13.55 0.89 4.43
C GLY A 29 12.27 0.09 4.61
N TYR A 30 11.24 0.41 3.82
CA TYR A 30 9.98 -0.33 3.74
C TYR A 30 9.83 -0.95 2.36
N ILE A 31 9.63 -2.27 2.30
CA ILE A 31 9.32 -2.99 1.06
C ILE A 31 7.79 -3.08 0.98
N ALA A 32 7.16 -2.25 0.16
CA ALA A 32 5.71 -2.09 0.09
C ALA A 32 5.09 -2.49 -1.26
N ASP A 33 5.90 -2.83 -2.25
CA ASP A 33 5.50 -3.17 -3.62
C ASP A 33 5.02 -4.62 -3.80
N GLN A 34 5.11 -5.46 -2.76
CA GLN A 34 4.72 -6.86 -2.80
C GLN A 34 3.27 -7.08 -2.37
N THR A 35 2.73 -8.29 -2.68
CA THR A 35 1.35 -8.67 -2.32
C THR A 35 1.23 -8.99 -0.83
N PRO A 36 0.32 -8.35 -0.07
CA PRO A 36 0.05 -8.69 1.32
C PRO A 36 -0.53 -10.10 1.44
N LYS A 37 -0.42 -10.71 2.62
CA LYS A 37 -1.17 -11.93 2.96
C LYS A 37 -2.66 -11.61 3.03
N THR A 38 -3.53 -12.61 2.79
CA THR A 38 -4.99 -12.42 2.72
C THR A 38 -5.55 -11.72 3.95
N GLU A 39 -5.12 -12.13 5.15
CA GLU A 39 -5.54 -11.57 6.44
C GLU A 39 -5.09 -10.11 6.67
N ASN A 40 -4.21 -9.59 5.83
CA ASN A 40 -3.65 -8.23 5.93
C ASN A 40 -4.06 -7.33 4.75
N ILE A 41 -5.07 -7.74 3.97
CA ILE A 41 -5.62 -6.93 2.88
C ILE A 41 -6.68 -6.01 3.48
N HIS A 42 -6.39 -4.70 3.55
CA HIS A 42 -7.30 -3.68 4.06
C HIS A 42 -7.57 -2.58 3.04
N LEU A 43 -6.88 -2.60 1.92
CA LEU A 43 -7.01 -1.58 0.87
C LEU A 43 -6.72 -2.20 -0.49
N TRP A 44 -7.55 -1.85 -1.46
CA TRP A 44 -7.37 -2.12 -2.87
C TRP A 44 -7.17 -0.81 -3.60
N LEU A 45 -6.21 -0.77 -4.52
CA LEU A 45 -5.96 0.39 -5.37
C LEU A 45 -5.87 -0.06 -6.83
N PRO A 46 -6.32 0.78 -7.78
CA PRO A 46 -5.98 0.58 -9.17
C PRO A 46 -4.47 0.77 -9.34
N PHE A 47 -3.81 -0.24 -9.93
CA PHE A 47 -2.37 -0.23 -10.18
C PHE A 47 -2.07 -1.04 -11.44
N LEU A 48 -1.46 -0.42 -12.45
CA LEU A 48 -1.21 -1.00 -13.77
C LEU A 48 -2.48 -1.63 -14.39
N ASN A 49 -3.60 -0.92 -14.32
CA ASN A 49 -4.92 -1.32 -14.81
C ASN A 49 -5.54 -2.55 -14.12
N HIS A 50 -5.07 -2.90 -12.92
CA HIS A 50 -5.62 -4.00 -12.11
C HIS A 50 -5.97 -3.55 -10.71
N ASP A 51 -7.09 -4.02 -10.17
CA ASP A 51 -7.37 -3.90 -8.74
C ASP A 51 -6.33 -4.69 -7.95
N THR A 52 -5.60 -3.97 -7.11
CA THR A 52 -4.39 -4.49 -6.49
C THR A 52 -4.45 -4.34 -4.98
N PRO A 53 -4.33 -5.45 -4.22
CA PRO A 53 -4.24 -5.37 -2.76
C PRO A 53 -2.90 -4.81 -2.33
N VAL A 54 -2.91 -3.88 -1.37
CA VAL A 54 -1.72 -3.15 -0.94
C VAL A 54 -1.50 -3.23 0.57
N PHE A 55 -0.23 -3.09 0.99
CA PHE A 55 0.12 -2.98 2.40
C PHE A 55 -0.17 -1.57 2.92
N THR A 56 -0.88 -1.48 4.04
CA THR A 56 -1.15 -0.21 4.75
C THR A 56 -0.41 -0.10 6.08
N GLY A 57 0.21 -1.18 6.54
CA GLY A 57 0.86 -1.22 7.85
C GLY A 57 2.08 -0.30 7.98
N ALA A 58 2.82 -0.09 6.89
CA ALA A 58 3.97 0.82 6.85
C ALA A 58 3.52 2.27 7.10
N GLU A 59 2.43 2.73 6.46
CA GLU A 59 1.90 4.08 6.62
C GLU A 59 1.53 4.41 8.06
N ARG A 60 0.87 3.47 8.77
CA ARG A 60 0.55 3.65 10.19
C ARG A 60 1.81 3.89 11.04
N ILE A 61 2.90 3.23 10.70
CA ILE A 61 4.19 3.43 11.38
C ILE A 61 4.77 4.80 11.01
N MET A 62 4.76 5.17 9.74
CA MET A 62 5.26 6.46 9.26
C MET A 62 4.53 7.62 9.92
N GLN A 63 3.19 7.58 9.97
CA GLN A 63 2.36 8.59 10.66
C GLN A 63 2.67 8.68 12.15
N LYS A 64 2.83 7.55 12.84
CA LYS A 64 3.16 7.52 14.28
C LYS A 64 4.56 8.03 14.57
N MET A 65 5.51 7.77 13.69
CA MET A 65 6.90 8.21 13.85
C MET A 65 7.11 9.65 13.42
N ASP A 66 6.29 10.15 12.50
CA ASP A 66 6.33 11.50 11.94
C ASP A 66 7.71 11.87 11.36
N ASN A 67 8.32 10.92 10.67
CA ASN A 67 9.59 11.13 9.95
C ASN A 67 9.30 11.35 8.47
N ALA A 68 10.06 12.22 7.80
CA ALA A 68 9.93 12.44 6.36
C ALA A 68 9.99 11.12 5.59
N VAL A 69 9.09 10.96 4.61
CA VAL A 69 8.92 9.76 3.80
C VAL A 69 9.35 10.03 2.38
N PHE A 70 10.23 9.18 1.87
CA PHE A 70 10.74 9.26 0.50
C PHE A 70 10.40 8.00 -0.27
N TYR A 71 10.08 8.18 -1.55
CA TYR A 71 10.09 7.12 -2.54
C TYR A 71 11.50 6.96 -3.11
N VAL A 72 11.97 5.73 -3.24
CA VAL A 72 13.28 5.42 -3.80
C VAL A 72 13.12 4.98 -5.25
N ASP A 73 13.36 5.89 -6.19
CA ASP A 73 13.29 5.64 -7.62
C ASP A 73 14.63 5.06 -8.11
N MET A 74 14.61 3.80 -8.50
CA MET A 74 15.78 3.09 -9.01
C MET A 74 15.73 3.05 -10.54
N ARG A 75 16.76 3.59 -11.18
CA ARG A 75 16.91 3.58 -12.64
C ARG A 75 18.17 2.87 -13.06
N ARG A 76 18.09 2.09 -14.11
CA ARG A 76 19.23 1.46 -14.75
C ARG A 76 19.75 2.37 -15.86
N GLU A 77 20.98 2.85 -15.71
CA GLU A 77 21.68 3.66 -16.73
C GLU A 77 22.25 2.79 -17.84
N CYS A 78 22.95 1.73 -17.44
CA CYS A 78 23.50 0.72 -18.32
C CYS A 78 23.75 -0.58 -17.54
N ARG A 79 24.30 -1.61 -18.18
CA ARG A 79 24.60 -2.87 -17.51
C ARG A 79 25.53 -2.66 -16.30
N GLY A 80 25.05 -3.03 -15.11
CA GLY A 80 25.78 -2.93 -13.85
C GLY A 80 25.83 -1.53 -13.23
N LYS A 81 25.22 -0.51 -13.85
CA LYS A 81 25.18 0.85 -13.31
C LYS A 81 23.73 1.30 -13.08
N TYR A 82 23.44 1.70 -11.87
CA TYR A 82 22.12 2.15 -11.44
C TYR A 82 22.19 3.51 -10.75
N THR A 83 21.16 4.33 -10.95
CA THR A 83 20.97 5.58 -10.22
C THR A 83 19.79 5.41 -9.28
N CYS A 84 19.97 5.87 -8.05
CA CYS A 84 18.95 5.85 -7.01
C CYS A 84 18.59 7.28 -6.63
N THR A 85 17.35 7.68 -6.89
CA THR A 85 16.85 9.03 -6.61
C THR A 85 15.82 8.97 -5.48
N PHE A 86 16.02 9.80 -4.46
CA PHE A 86 15.07 9.95 -3.35
C PHE A 86 14.08 11.07 -3.70
N LYS A 87 12.81 10.71 -3.89
CA LYS A 87 11.71 11.64 -4.18
C LYS A 87 10.87 11.79 -2.90
N LEU A 88 10.65 13.03 -2.43
CA LEU A 88 9.84 13.28 -1.24
C LEU A 88 8.38 12.90 -1.50
N ILE A 89 7.81 12.06 -0.62
CA ILE A 89 6.35 11.79 -0.58
C ILE A 89 5.69 12.81 0.35
N THR A 90 6.22 12.95 1.57
CA THR A 90 5.77 13.92 2.56
C THR A 90 6.83 14.12 3.65
N ASP A 91 6.93 15.30 4.19
CA ASP A 91 7.73 15.64 5.38
C ASP A 91 6.90 15.70 6.66
N THR A 92 5.57 15.65 6.55
CA THR A 92 4.58 15.72 7.64
C THR A 92 3.62 14.52 7.62
N PRO A 93 4.09 13.26 7.77
CA PRO A 93 3.25 12.08 7.64
C PRO A 93 2.08 12.04 8.63
N ALA A 94 2.24 12.62 9.83
CA ALA A 94 1.18 12.68 10.84
C ALA A 94 -0.04 13.50 10.40
N GLN A 95 0.13 14.43 9.44
CA GLN A 95 -0.94 15.26 8.90
C GLN A 95 -1.62 14.65 7.66
N CYS A 96 -1.04 13.59 7.10
CA CYS A 96 -1.61 12.93 5.94
C CYS A 96 -2.91 12.19 6.30
N GLY A 97 -3.87 12.23 5.38
CA GLY A 97 -5.11 11.48 5.47
C GLY A 97 -4.87 9.96 5.43
N GLN A 98 -5.91 9.21 5.75
CA GLN A 98 -5.85 7.74 5.74
C GLN A 98 -5.47 7.19 4.35
N ASN A 99 -4.46 6.35 4.32
CA ASN A 99 -3.91 5.70 3.11
C ASN A 99 -3.37 6.67 2.05
N GLU A 100 -3.16 7.92 2.38
CA GLU A 100 -2.67 8.93 1.43
C GLU A 100 -1.21 8.69 1.04
N ILE A 101 -0.34 8.35 1.98
CA ILE A 101 1.07 8.04 1.72
C ILE A 101 1.16 6.79 0.83
N THR A 102 0.36 5.77 1.13
CA THR A 102 0.27 4.54 0.34
C THR A 102 -0.17 4.83 -1.10
N LYS A 103 -1.21 5.65 -1.29
CA LYS A 103 -1.69 6.04 -2.62
C LYS A 103 -0.62 6.79 -3.40
N ARG A 104 0.03 7.78 -2.80
CA ARG A 104 1.12 8.55 -3.43
C ARG A 104 2.29 7.64 -3.82
N PHE A 105 2.66 6.69 -2.94
CA PHE A 105 3.69 5.69 -3.24
C PHE A 105 3.35 4.88 -4.49
N PHE A 106 2.12 4.37 -4.62
CA PHE A 106 1.71 3.55 -5.76
C PHE A 106 1.63 4.34 -7.07
N VAL A 107 1.27 5.63 -7.04
CA VAL A 107 1.35 6.51 -8.22
C VAL A 107 2.79 6.64 -8.70
N MET A 108 3.74 6.92 -7.79
CA MET A 108 5.16 7.07 -8.12
C MET A 108 5.78 5.74 -8.60
N LEU A 109 5.39 4.62 -8.00
CA LEU A 109 5.82 3.28 -8.41
C LEU A 109 5.32 2.95 -9.82
N GLU A 110 4.07 3.22 -10.12
CA GLU A 110 3.51 2.99 -11.47
C GLU A 110 4.22 3.84 -12.52
N GLU A 111 4.50 5.11 -12.23
CA GLU A 111 5.30 5.98 -13.10
C GLU A 111 6.69 5.41 -13.36
N SER A 112 7.38 4.95 -12.32
CA SER A 112 8.72 4.35 -12.45
C SER A 112 8.70 3.09 -13.30
N ILE A 113 7.68 2.22 -13.14
CA ILE A 113 7.51 1.00 -13.93
C ILE A 113 7.21 1.33 -15.39
N ARG A 114 6.34 2.31 -15.67
CA ARG A 114 6.02 2.73 -17.04
C ARG A 114 7.24 3.31 -17.76
N ASN A 115 8.12 4.00 -17.03
CA ASN A 115 9.35 4.58 -17.57
C ASN A 115 10.45 3.53 -17.82
N GLN A 116 10.59 2.54 -16.93
CA GLN A 116 11.57 1.45 -17.06
C GLN A 116 11.01 0.13 -16.55
N PRO A 117 10.14 -0.55 -17.32
CA PRO A 117 9.47 -1.78 -16.90
C PRO A 117 10.44 -2.92 -16.57
N GLU A 118 11.61 -2.94 -17.19
CA GLU A 118 12.63 -3.97 -16.92
C GLU A 118 13.26 -3.88 -15.53
N CYS A 119 13.09 -2.76 -14.81
CA CYS A 119 13.58 -2.60 -13.44
C CYS A 119 12.61 -3.14 -12.38
N TYR A 120 11.38 -3.52 -12.76
CA TYR A 120 10.40 -4.06 -11.83
C TYR A 120 10.51 -5.58 -11.69
N LEU A 121 10.24 -6.09 -10.48
CA LEU A 121 10.32 -7.50 -10.16
C LEU A 121 9.08 -8.27 -10.68
N TRP A 122 8.98 -8.49 -11.99
CA TRP A 122 7.86 -9.19 -12.63
C TRP A 122 7.72 -10.66 -12.23
N SER A 123 8.80 -11.30 -11.74
CA SER A 123 8.75 -12.68 -11.22
C SER A 123 7.92 -12.80 -9.93
N HIS A 124 7.65 -11.68 -9.22
CA HIS A 124 6.72 -11.66 -8.12
C HIS A 124 5.28 -11.65 -8.65
N ASN A 125 4.50 -12.71 -8.38
CA ASN A 125 3.09 -12.77 -8.77
C ASN A 125 2.27 -11.74 -7.96
N ARG A 126 2.24 -10.48 -8.47
CA ARG A 126 1.65 -9.32 -7.78
C ARG A 126 0.14 -9.47 -7.62
N TRP A 127 -0.53 -10.06 -8.62
CA TRP A 127 -1.99 -10.15 -8.68
C TRP A 127 -2.55 -11.54 -8.34
N LYS A 128 -1.79 -12.39 -7.65
CA LYS A 128 -2.22 -13.73 -7.22
C LYS A 128 -3.50 -13.75 -6.37
N ARG A 129 -3.95 -12.60 -5.87
CA ARG A 129 -5.17 -12.42 -5.06
C ARG A 129 -6.20 -11.49 -5.70
N ALA A 130 -6.08 -11.14 -6.98
CA ALA A 130 -7.00 -10.23 -7.67
C ALA A 130 -8.47 -10.75 -7.65
N ASN A 131 -8.67 -12.07 -7.66
CA ASN A 131 -10.01 -12.66 -7.63
C ASN A 131 -10.77 -12.43 -6.33
N LEU A 132 -10.08 -12.25 -5.19
CA LEU A 132 -10.73 -12.01 -3.90
C LEU A 132 -11.57 -10.72 -3.87
N ASN A 133 -11.22 -9.72 -4.67
CA ASN A 133 -12.01 -8.48 -4.76
C ASN A 133 -13.30 -8.68 -5.54
N LYS A 134 -13.29 -9.53 -6.58
CA LYS A 134 -14.48 -9.84 -7.39
C LYS A 134 -15.52 -10.60 -6.58
N ASP A 135 -15.09 -11.54 -5.76
CA ASP A 135 -15.99 -12.35 -4.92
C ASP A 135 -16.68 -11.49 -3.86
N ASN A 136 -15.97 -10.53 -3.26
CA ASN A 136 -16.53 -9.58 -2.30
C ASN A 136 -17.58 -8.63 -2.94
N ASN A 137 -17.31 -8.12 -4.14
CA ASN A 137 -18.24 -7.24 -4.84
C ASN A 137 -19.52 -7.99 -5.27
N ASN A 138 -19.40 -9.23 -5.79
CA ASN A 138 -20.52 -10.06 -6.14
C ASN A 138 -21.43 -10.41 -4.93
N SER A 139 -20.84 -10.59 -3.75
CA SER A 139 -21.59 -10.87 -2.52
C SER A 139 -22.36 -9.64 -2.02
N ILE A 140 -21.86 -8.44 -2.24
CA ILE A 140 -22.54 -7.17 -1.87
C ILE A 140 -23.72 -6.92 -2.80
N ASP A 141 -23.57 -7.15 -4.12
CA ASP A 141 -24.64 -6.94 -5.10
C ASP A 141 -25.80 -7.94 -4.92
N GLN A 142 -25.51 -9.17 -4.51
CA GLN A 142 -26.56 -10.16 -4.22
C GLN A 142 -27.37 -9.80 -2.95
N ASN A 143 -26.74 -9.25 -1.93
CA ASN A 143 -27.42 -8.83 -0.71
C ASN A 143 -28.30 -7.58 -0.94
N ASN A 144 -27.88 -6.65 -1.80
CA ASN A 144 -28.67 -5.47 -2.15
C ASN A 144 -29.90 -5.80 -3.00
N ASN A 145 -29.83 -6.84 -3.86
CA ASN A 145 -30.98 -7.29 -4.64
C ASN A 145 -32.05 -8.03 -3.81
N GLN A 146 -31.68 -8.70 -2.72
CA GLN A 146 -32.64 -9.36 -1.82
C GLN A 146 -33.34 -8.37 -0.88
N GLY A 147 -32.76 -7.21 -0.62
CA GLY A 147 -33.38 -6.15 0.21
C GLY A 147 -34.54 -5.41 -0.48
N ASN A 148 -34.50 -5.28 -1.82
CA ASN A 148 -35.53 -4.54 -2.58
C ASN A 148 -36.77 -5.37 -2.95
N SER A 149 -36.75 -6.69 -2.75
CA SER A 149 -37.90 -7.56 -3.08
C SER A 149 -38.94 -7.67 -1.94
N LYS A 150 -38.71 -7.06 -0.78
CA LYS A 150 -39.63 -7.15 0.39
C LYS A 150 -40.59 -5.98 0.59
N TYR A 151 -40.59 -4.95 -0.27
CA TYR A 151 -41.42 -3.76 -0.10
C TYR A 151 -42.38 -3.46 -1.25
N SER A 152 -42.80 -4.46 -2.03
CA SER A 152 -43.79 -4.29 -3.06
C SER A 152 -44.90 -5.37 -2.97
N ASN A 153 -45.70 -5.29 -1.95
CA ASN A 153 -47.08 -5.84 -1.93
C ASN A 153 -47.75 -5.37 -0.63
N ASP A 154 -48.41 -4.25 -0.66
CA ASP A 154 -49.73 -4.08 -0.03
C ASP A 154 -50.23 -2.63 -0.26
N GLN A 155 -51.15 -2.45 -1.18
CA GLN A 155 -52.22 -1.46 -1.11
C GLN A 155 -53.11 -1.58 -2.37
N SER A 156 -54.16 -2.39 -2.25
CA SER A 156 -55.33 -2.20 -3.08
C SER A 156 -56.44 -1.60 -2.20
N PRO A 157 -57.08 -0.49 -2.58
CA PRO A 157 -58.21 0.05 -1.82
C PRO A 157 -59.48 -0.72 -2.20
N GLN A 158 -60.18 -1.20 -1.20
CA GLN A 158 -61.61 -1.58 -1.34
C GLN A 158 -62.49 -0.34 -1.15
N LEU A 159 -63.42 -0.20 -2.07
CA LEU A 159 -64.57 0.65 -2.01
C LEU A 159 -65.44 0.40 -0.77
#